data_4dea21b290ea3297b02df4935c9e41c4
#
_entry.id   4dea21b290ea3297b02df4935c9e41c4
#
_cell.length_a   1.000
_cell.length_b   1.000
_cell.length_c   1.000
_cell.angle_alpha   90.00
_cell.angle_beta   90.00
_cell.angle_gamma   90.00
#
_symmetry.space_group_name_H-M   'P 1'
#
loop_
_entity.id
_entity.type
_entity.pdbx_description
1 polymer ?
#
loop_
_entity_poly.entity_id
_entity_poly.type
_entity_poly.pdbx_seq_one_letter_code
_entity_poly.pdbx_strand_id
1 'polypeptide(L)'
;TVRFKYSPDSVKVGAFVTFIAGMTVLFLTGLYLWRFFYREEDEASTVRRVAKNSIAPIILNLFNQALLMAFAALMARIVGPVGNGRYYTAVLIFGCFEIVANFGLDMYLIREGARDRENARRLFFNTLALRVLLFFAVVPMLALFLFGRQALGTPLAAETLWTVALLYAGLLPGSLANGLSALFRACEKHEYPAAIQTATTIMQVTLGTLALVGGLGIVGLAGASILTNLATLAILAVLAQRTIWPTLPRAKVSIERPLLHTMLAENWSLMASLLLQALFPFVNGLLLQNYRGDAVMGWYDAGRKWLTALNVIPSLFTFAMFPVLSRQATQDRPGLRRSYSLSVKLLVMLALPVAVLVTAAAMPLVRVLSGAAFLPHGAVALRILIWSAVFGWVNSLTNFVLIALNRQRYVLLASGARVVFTIVANLLLVRTFSYVASAWIMVAGEFLLVLLFYADLRRHVGAVEWARLLWRPALAGLAMGVAAWGVSLVSLVLALAAGAFTYLLALVLLRALTPEEREALSPLVPAPLRQVITVRRVS
;
A
#
# COMPACT_ATOMS: atom_id res chain seq x y z
N THR A 1 -44.74 -2.09 2.90
CA THR A 1 -44.01 -2.66 4.05
C THR A 1 -43.14 -1.59 4.65
N VAL A 2 -43.55 -1.05 5.82
CA VAL A 2 -42.75 -0.10 6.61
C VAL A 2 -41.62 -0.89 7.26
N ARG A 3 -40.37 -0.66 6.83
CA ARG A 3 -39.17 -1.22 7.47
C ARG A 3 -38.78 -0.27 8.61
N PHE A 4 -39.04 -0.63 9.84
CA PHE A 4 -38.48 0.03 11.01
C PHE A 4 -36.96 -0.23 11.05
N LYS A 5 -36.17 0.82 10.86
CA LYS A 5 -34.70 0.78 10.99
C LYS A 5 -34.39 1.07 12.47
N TYR A 6 -34.31 0.01 13.28
CA TYR A 6 -33.83 0.14 14.65
C TYR A 6 -32.34 0.40 14.65
N SER A 7 -31.94 1.62 14.92
CA SER A 7 -30.53 2.04 15.02
C SER A 7 -30.41 3.03 16.19
N PRO A 8 -30.55 2.56 17.45
CA PRO A 8 -30.39 3.42 18.61
C PRO A 8 -28.94 3.92 18.71
N ASP A 9 -28.75 5.17 19.09
CA ASP A 9 -27.44 5.77 19.27
C ASP A 9 -26.60 5.03 20.33
N SER A 10 -27.25 4.38 21.30
CA SER A 10 -26.59 3.48 22.25
C SER A 10 -25.84 2.32 21.61
N VAL A 11 -26.32 1.75 20.48
CA VAL A 11 -25.61 0.68 19.76
C VAL A 11 -24.40 1.24 19.03
N LYS A 12 -24.49 2.45 18.50
CA LYS A 12 -23.35 3.13 17.87
C LYS A 12 -22.26 3.46 18.89
N VAL A 13 -22.66 3.99 20.05
CA VAL A 13 -21.77 4.28 21.18
C VAL A 13 -21.18 2.99 21.76
N GLY A 14 -21.99 1.94 21.93
CA GLY A 14 -21.52 0.63 22.41
C GLY A 14 -20.51 0.00 21.46
N ALA A 15 -20.78 0.01 20.16
CA ALA A 15 -19.84 -0.47 19.14
C ALA A 15 -18.54 0.36 19.14
N PHE A 16 -18.62 1.66 19.34
CA PHE A 16 -17.47 2.56 19.44
C PHE A 16 -16.64 2.28 20.70
N VAL A 17 -17.27 2.15 21.86
CA VAL A 17 -16.59 1.81 23.13
C VAL A 17 -15.91 0.44 23.01
N THR A 18 -16.61 -0.56 22.46
CA THR A 18 -16.06 -1.90 22.24
C THR A 18 -14.88 -1.86 21.26
N PHE A 19 -14.98 -1.04 20.21
CA PHE A 19 -13.88 -0.85 19.26
C PHE A 19 -12.66 -0.20 19.93
N ILE A 20 -12.83 0.89 20.69
CA ILE A 20 -11.73 1.53 21.45
C ILE A 20 -11.14 0.57 22.49
N ALA A 21 -11.98 -0.14 23.24
CA ALA A 21 -11.52 -1.11 24.23
C ALA A 21 -10.72 -2.24 23.57
N GLY A 22 -11.22 -2.81 22.47
CA GLY A 22 -10.52 -3.80 21.67
C GLY A 22 -9.18 -3.28 21.15
N MET A 23 -9.16 -2.02 20.69
CA MET A 23 -7.97 -1.33 20.24
C MET A 23 -6.94 -1.12 21.36
N THR A 24 -7.39 -0.72 22.53
CA THR A 24 -6.55 -0.53 23.72
C THR A 24 -5.95 -1.87 24.17
N VAL A 25 -6.75 -2.92 24.18
CA VAL A 25 -6.27 -4.28 24.51
C VAL A 25 -5.24 -4.75 23.48
N LEU A 26 -5.50 -4.57 22.19
CA LEU A 26 -4.56 -4.93 21.13
C LEU A 26 -3.25 -4.10 21.21
N PHE A 27 -3.35 -2.82 21.56
CA PHE A 27 -2.19 -1.96 21.78
C PHE A 27 -1.38 -2.39 23.00
N LEU A 28 -2.03 -2.66 24.13
CA LEU A 28 -1.37 -3.16 25.34
C LEU A 28 -0.74 -4.53 25.10
N THR A 29 -1.42 -5.41 24.36
CA THR A 29 -0.87 -6.69 23.94
C THR A 29 0.33 -6.49 22.99
N GLY A 30 0.25 -5.56 22.06
CA GLY A 30 1.37 -5.17 21.20
C GLY A 30 2.55 -4.60 21.98
N LEU A 31 2.31 -3.73 22.98
CA LEU A 31 3.34 -3.23 23.90
C LEU A 31 3.92 -4.33 24.80
N TYR A 32 3.09 -5.25 25.25
CA TYR A 32 3.56 -6.39 26.05
C TYR A 32 4.43 -7.33 25.22
N LEU A 33 4.01 -7.66 24.00
CA LEU A 33 4.80 -8.42 23.04
C LEU A 33 6.08 -7.65 22.65
N TRP A 34 5.98 -6.34 22.45
CA TRP A 34 7.13 -5.48 22.25
C TRP A 34 8.13 -5.59 23.43
N ARG A 35 7.68 -5.39 24.66
CA ARG A 35 8.53 -5.55 25.86
C ARG A 35 9.10 -6.95 25.98
N PHE A 36 8.31 -7.97 25.67
CA PHE A 36 8.74 -9.37 25.72
C PHE A 36 9.80 -9.68 24.66
N PHE A 37 9.64 -9.14 23.44
CA PHE A 37 10.59 -9.37 22.35
C PHE A 37 11.80 -8.42 22.36
N TYR A 38 11.69 -7.22 22.96
CA TYR A 38 12.74 -6.20 22.98
C TYR A 38 13.41 -6.02 24.34
N ARG A 39 13.16 -6.89 25.31
CA ARG A 39 13.92 -6.91 26.55
C ARG A 39 15.35 -7.31 26.20
N GLU A 40 16.32 -6.44 26.50
CA GLU A 40 17.75 -6.67 26.32
C GLU A 40 18.15 -7.86 27.20
N GLU A 41 18.42 -9.01 26.58
CA GLU A 41 19.22 -10.08 27.14
C GLU A 41 20.47 -10.16 26.26
N ASP A 42 21.60 -9.82 26.83
CA ASP A 42 22.92 -10.05 26.27
C ASP A 42 23.05 -11.54 25.93
N GLU A 43 23.39 -11.88 24.67
CA GLU A 43 23.59 -13.24 24.13
C GLU A 43 22.43 -13.93 23.42
N ALA A 44 21.53 -13.21 22.75
CA ALA A 44 20.60 -13.85 21.83
C ALA A 44 21.32 -14.33 20.56
N SER A 45 21.18 -15.61 20.20
CA SER A 45 21.71 -16.18 18.96
C SER A 45 21.35 -15.31 17.75
N THR A 46 22.25 -15.21 16.77
CA THR A 46 22.10 -14.40 15.55
C THR A 46 20.74 -14.63 14.85
N VAL A 47 20.24 -15.88 14.90
CA VAL A 47 18.95 -16.29 14.34
C VAL A 47 17.77 -15.60 15.07
N ARG A 48 17.83 -15.51 16.40
CA ARG A 48 16.78 -14.87 17.21
C ARG A 48 16.76 -13.36 16.99
N ARG A 49 17.92 -12.73 16.81
CA ARG A 49 18.07 -11.30 16.51
C ARG A 49 17.56 -10.97 15.11
N VAL A 50 17.84 -11.80 14.12
CA VAL A 50 17.32 -11.65 12.73
C VAL A 50 15.81 -11.86 12.70
N ALA A 51 15.29 -12.89 13.36
CA ALA A 51 13.85 -13.15 13.46
C ALA A 51 13.12 -11.98 14.16
N LYS A 52 13.67 -11.47 15.27
CA LYS A 52 13.15 -10.32 16.00
C LYS A 52 13.08 -9.06 15.12
N ASN A 53 14.16 -8.75 14.41
CA ASN A 53 14.25 -7.54 13.59
C ASN A 53 13.41 -7.61 12.30
N SER A 54 13.03 -8.80 11.85
CA SER A 54 12.23 -8.98 10.64
C SER A 54 10.74 -9.23 10.94
N ILE A 55 10.41 -10.01 11.96
CA ILE A 55 9.02 -10.43 12.21
C ILE A 55 8.24 -9.33 12.96
N ALA A 56 8.82 -8.64 13.91
CA ALA A 56 8.11 -7.62 14.68
C ALA A 56 7.60 -6.44 13.82
N PRO A 57 8.38 -5.85 12.89
CA PRO A 57 7.87 -4.84 11.97
C PRO A 57 6.74 -5.36 11.06
N ILE A 58 6.78 -6.63 10.66
CA ILE A 58 5.73 -7.26 9.84
C ILE A 58 4.43 -7.34 10.63
N ILE A 59 4.47 -7.83 11.87
CA ILE A 59 3.29 -7.93 12.74
C ILE A 59 2.68 -6.55 13.01
N LEU A 60 3.53 -5.55 13.32
CA LEU A 60 3.07 -4.17 13.53
C LEU A 60 2.44 -3.57 12.28
N ASN A 61 2.99 -3.84 11.10
CA ASN A 61 2.43 -3.38 9.83
C ASN A 61 1.07 -4.02 9.55
N LEU A 62 0.94 -5.34 9.75
CA LEU A 62 -0.33 -6.04 9.61
C LEU A 62 -1.39 -5.52 10.60
N PHE A 63 -0.97 -5.26 11.84
CA PHE A 63 -1.84 -4.65 12.85
C PHE A 63 -2.32 -3.26 12.43
N ASN A 64 -1.40 -2.38 12.00
CA ASN A 64 -1.74 -1.05 11.50
C ASN A 64 -2.69 -1.11 10.30
N GLN A 65 -2.47 -2.06 9.39
CA GLN A 65 -3.32 -2.25 8.21
C GLN A 65 -4.73 -2.72 8.59
N ALA A 66 -4.84 -3.67 9.53
CA ALA A 66 -6.13 -4.13 10.04
C ALA A 66 -6.90 -2.98 10.73
N LEU A 67 -6.19 -2.14 11.48
CA LEU A 67 -6.73 -0.98 12.16
C LEU A 67 -7.26 0.07 11.18
N LEU A 68 -6.47 0.41 10.16
CA LEU A 68 -6.88 1.34 9.11
C LEU A 68 -8.05 0.79 8.29
N MET A 69 -8.11 -0.52 8.07
CA MET A 69 -9.22 -1.16 7.36
C MET A 69 -10.52 -1.12 8.18
N ALA A 70 -10.44 -1.36 9.49
CA ALA A 70 -11.58 -1.20 10.39
C ALA A 70 -12.07 0.26 10.45
N PHE A 71 -11.14 1.21 10.49
CA PHE A 71 -11.47 2.64 10.42
C PHE A 71 -12.10 3.02 9.08
N ALA A 72 -11.58 2.51 7.96
CA ALA A 72 -12.16 2.74 6.64
C ALA A 72 -13.59 2.17 6.52
N ALA A 73 -13.87 1.05 7.20
CA ALA A 73 -15.21 0.49 7.30
C ALA A 73 -16.17 1.42 8.08
N LEU A 74 -15.72 1.91 9.23
CA LEU A 74 -16.50 2.85 10.04
C LEU A 74 -16.79 4.14 9.26
N MET A 75 -15.76 4.72 8.66
CA MET A 75 -15.88 5.93 7.83
C MET A 75 -16.91 5.73 6.71
N ALA A 76 -16.78 4.66 5.92
CA ALA A 76 -17.69 4.39 4.81
C ALA A 76 -19.16 4.28 5.26
N ARG A 77 -19.41 3.67 6.40
CA ARG A 77 -20.76 3.52 6.95
C ARG A 77 -21.38 4.82 7.45
N ILE A 78 -20.56 5.72 7.99
CA ILE A 78 -21.02 7.02 8.52
C ILE A 78 -21.24 8.02 7.38
N VAL A 79 -20.24 8.19 6.49
CA VAL A 79 -20.30 9.22 5.45
C VAL A 79 -21.03 8.77 4.18
N GLY A 80 -21.29 7.48 4.01
CA GLY A 80 -21.97 6.91 2.85
C GLY A 80 -21.17 7.02 1.54
N PRO A 81 -21.78 6.61 0.40
CA PRO A 81 -21.06 6.59 -0.89
C PRO A 81 -20.58 7.96 -1.35
N VAL A 82 -21.39 9.02 -1.21
CA VAL A 82 -21.04 10.38 -1.63
C VAL A 82 -19.86 10.93 -0.82
N GLY A 83 -19.96 10.87 0.52
CA GLY A 83 -18.89 11.33 1.40
C GLY A 83 -17.60 10.52 1.22
N ASN A 84 -17.70 9.20 1.04
CA ASN A 84 -16.55 8.35 0.75
C ASN A 84 -15.88 8.73 -0.57
N GLY A 85 -16.66 9.02 -1.62
CA GLY A 85 -16.15 9.47 -2.91
C GLY A 85 -15.45 10.82 -2.83
N ARG A 86 -16.04 11.79 -2.11
CA ARG A 86 -15.44 13.10 -1.84
C ARG A 86 -14.12 12.98 -1.10
N TYR A 87 -14.09 12.19 -0.03
CA TYR A 87 -12.87 11.96 0.73
C TYR A 87 -11.79 11.29 -0.11
N TYR A 88 -12.14 10.25 -0.88
CA TYR A 88 -11.17 9.59 -1.75
C TYR A 88 -10.62 10.53 -2.84
N THR A 89 -11.47 11.36 -3.44
CA THR A 89 -11.04 12.40 -4.39
C THR A 89 -10.05 13.36 -3.73
N ALA A 90 -10.34 13.81 -2.50
CA ALA A 90 -9.43 14.69 -1.75
C ALA A 90 -8.09 14.01 -1.48
N VAL A 91 -8.09 12.73 -1.07
CA VAL A 91 -6.86 11.95 -0.82
C VAL A 91 -6.04 11.74 -2.09
N LEU A 92 -6.69 11.52 -3.25
CA LEU A 92 -5.97 11.41 -4.52
C LEU A 92 -5.28 12.72 -4.91
N ILE A 93 -5.98 13.85 -4.77
CA ILE A 93 -5.40 15.17 -5.03
C ILE A 93 -4.25 15.41 -4.07
N PHE A 94 -4.48 15.27 -2.78
CA PHE A 94 -3.47 15.42 -1.73
C PHE A 94 -2.23 14.58 -2.01
N GLY A 95 -2.39 13.28 -2.31
CA GLY A 95 -1.28 12.35 -2.52
C GLY A 95 -0.34 12.71 -3.67
N CYS A 96 -0.88 13.24 -4.78
CA CYS A 96 -0.02 13.73 -5.88
C CYS A 96 0.82 14.93 -5.47
N PHE A 97 0.23 15.90 -4.78
CA PHE A 97 0.94 17.09 -4.32
C PHE A 97 1.87 16.80 -3.15
N GLU A 98 1.53 15.84 -2.29
CA GLU A 98 2.41 15.35 -1.22
C GLU A 98 3.72 14.77 -1.77
N ILE A 99 3.67 13.97 -2.85
CA ILE A 99 4.87 13.41 -3.48
C ILE A 99 5.79 14.52 -3.98
N VAL A 100 5.24 15.56 -4.59
CA VAL A 100 6.02 16.71 -5.08
C VAL A 100 6.62 17.49 -3.90
N ALA A 101 5.87 17.70 -2.83
CA ALA A 101 6.34 18.42 -1.65
C ALA A 101 7.40 17.65 -0.84
N ASN A 102 7.29 16.33 -0.75
CA ASN A 102 8.27 15.47 -0.07
C ASN A 102 9.51 15.15 -0.90
N PHE A 103 9.40 15.17 -2.23
CA PHE A 103 10.48 15.07 -3.22
C PHE A 103 11.44 13.88 -3.03
N GLY A 104 11.02 12.83 -2.31
CA GLY A 104 11.88 11.67 -2.01
C GLY A 104 12.99 11.96 -0.98
N LEU A 105 12.92 13.06 -0.24
CA LEU A 105 13.92 13.52 0.72
C LEU A 105 14.14 12.54 1.90
N ASP A 106 13.14 11.71 2.22
CA ASP A 106 13.28 10.68 3.25
C ASP A 106 14.37 9.68 2.87
N MET A 107 14.31 9.15 1.63
CA MET A 107 15.27 8.17 1.16
C MET A 107 16.67 8.76 1.03
N TYR A 108 16.76 10.02 0.60
CA TYR A 108 18.03 10.74 0.54
C TYR A 108 18.68 10.85 1.92
N LEU A 109 17.91 11.31 2.92
CA LEU A 109 18.42 11.48 4.29
C LEU A 109 18.82 10.14 4.92
N ILE A 110 18.07 9.06 4.66
CA ILE A 110 18.42 7.72 5.15
C ILE A 110 19.73 7.26 4.52
N ARG A 111 19.88 7.38 3.20
CA ARG A 111 21.05 6.90 2.45
C ARG A 111 22.32 7.68 2.82
N GLU A 112 22.28 9.00 2.70
CA GLU A 112 23.46 9.85 2.92
C GLU A 112 23.78 10.02 4.41
N GLY A 113 22.75 10.09 5.27
CA GLY A 113 22.93 10.18 6.71
C GLY A 113 23.49 8.90 7.34
N ALA A 114 23.17 7.71 6.78
CA ALA A 114 23.77 6.46 7.20
C ALA A 114 25.23 6.31 6.72
N ARG A 115 25.54 6.86 5.53
CA ARG A 115 26.89 6.84 4.94
C ARG A 115 27.84 7.77 5.66
N ASP A 116 27.35 8.95 6.06
CA ASP A 116 28.13 9.99 6.72
C ASP A 116 27.37 10.47 7.98
N ARG A 117 27.62 9.79 9.07
CA ARG A 117 26.95 10.03 10.36
C ARG A 117 27.35 11.36 10.99
N GLU A 118 28.57 11.82 10.72
CA GLU A 118 29.07 13.10 11.25
C GLU A 118 28.32 14.28 10.65
N ASN A 119 27.97 14.19 9.37
CA ASN A 119 27.19 15.20 8.65
C ASN A 119 25.66 15.00 8.72
N ALA A 120 25.16 13.93 9.38
CA ALA A 120 23.73 13.63 9.43
C ALA A 120 22.89 14.79 9.99
N ARG A 121 23.42 15.53 10.98
CA ARG A 121 22.77 16.72 11.55
C ARG A 121 22.63 17.83 10.51
N ARG A 122 23.69 18.14 9.76
CA ARG A 122 23.70 19.14 8.67
C ARG A 122 22.75 18.75 7.56
N LEU A 123 22.76 17.48 7.11
CA LEU A 123 21.85 16.93 6.11
C LEU A 123 20.39 17.05 6.56
N PHE A 124 20.10 16.73 7.82
CA PHE A 124 18.75 16.82 8.37
C PHE A 124 18.19 18.25 8.30
N PHE A 125 18.93 19.27 8.78
CA PHE A 125 18.43 20.63 8.77
C PHE A 125 18.28 21.20 7.36
N ASN A 126 19.14 20.82 6.41
CA ASN A 126 19.00 21.19 5.01
C ASN A 126 17.79 20.47 4.36
N THR A 127 17.54 19.18 4.64
CA THR A 127 16.32 18.53 4.18
C THR A 127 15.07 19.15 4.79
N LEU A 128 15.11 19.56 6.06
CA LEU A 128 14.01 20.25 6.73
C LEU A 128 13.69 21.59 6.07
N ALA A 129 14.73 22.40 5.79
CA ALA A 129 14.56 23.67 5.08
C ALA A 129 13.98 23.46 3.68
N LEU A 130 14.47 22.44 2.95
CA LEU A 130 13.96 22.13 1.63
C LEU A 130 12.49 21.68 1.66
N ARG A 131 12.06 20.89 2.65
CA ARG A 131 10.65 20.50 2.85
C ARG A 131 9.74 21.71 3.04
N VAL A 132 10.17 22.68 3.87
CA VAL A 132 9.42 23.92 4.07
C VAL A 132 9.34 24.73 2.76
N LEU A 133 10.44 24.86 2.03
CA LEU A 133 10.45 25.54 0.74
C LEU A 133 9.54 24.87 -0.29
N LEU A 134 9.62 23.54 -0.43
CA LEU A 134 8.78 22.77 -1.34
C LEU A 134 7.31 22.83 -0.95
N PHE A 135 6.99 22.79 0.35
CA PHE A 135 5.62 22.96 0.82
C PHE A 135 5.03 24.27 0.29
N PHE A 136 5.72 25.41 0.48
CA PHE A 136 5.23 26.69 -0.02
C PHE A 136 5.26 26.80 -1.55
N ALA A 137 6.23 26.18 -2.23
CA ALA A 137 6.31 26.15 -3.69
C ALA A 137 5.17 25.36 -4.33
N VAL A 138 4.64 24.35 -3.65
CA VAL A 138 3.53 23.52 -4.16
C VAL A 138 2.16 24.17 -3.94
N VAL A 139 2.01 25.11 -2.97
CA VAL A 139 0.75 25.85 -2.74
C VAL A 139 0.19 26.49 -4.02
N PRO A 140 0.95 27.31 -4.78
CA PRO A 140 0.44 27.90 -6.01
C PRO A 140 0.10 26.86 -7.08
N MET A 141 0.82 25.73 -7.13
CA MET A 141 0.50 24.64 -8.07
C MET A 141 -0.85 23.98 -7.72
N LEU A 142 -1.10 23.72 -6.42
CA LEU A 142 -2.39 23.22 -5.95
C LEU A 142 -3.52 24.21 -6.22
N ALA A 143 -3.29 25.51 -5.92
CA ALA A 143 -4.26 26.57 -6.19
C ALA A 143 -4.59 26.67 -7.68
N LEU A 144 -3.58 26.65 -8.55
CA LEU A 144 -3.75 26.66 -10.01
C LEU A 144 -4.53 25.44 -10.50
N PHE A 145 -4.26 24.26 -9.96
CA PHE A 145 -5.00 23.03 -10.29
C PHE A 145 -6.48 23.16 -9.89
N LEU A 146 -6.77 23.63 -8.67
CA LEU A 146 -8.15 23.80 -8.19
C LEU A 146 -8.91 24.88 -8.97
N PHE A 147 -8.25 26.00 -9.25
CA PHE A 147 -8.80 27.09 -10.07
C PHE A 147 -9.04 26.64 -11.52
N GLY A 148 -8.07 25.91 -12.10
CA GLY A 148 -8.21 25.34 -13.46
C GLY A 148 -9.41 24.41 -13.58
N ARG A 149 -9.67 23.58 -12.56
CA ARG A 149 -10.87 22.74 -12.51
C ARG A 149 -12.17 23.56 -12.49
N GLN A 150 -12.19 24.63 -11.71
CA GLN A 150 -13.35 25.53 -11.67
C GLN A 150 -13.59 26.19 -13.02
N ALA A 151 -12.53 26.66 -13.68
CA ALA A 151 -12.57 27.28 -15.00
C ALA A 151 -13.04 26.30 -16.11
N LEU A 152 -12.68 25.02 -15.99
CA LEU A 152 -13.10 23.95 -16.90
C LEU A 152 -14.52 23.42 -16.63
N GLY A 153 -15.28 24.03 -15.71
CA GLY A 153 -16.65 23.62 -15.39
C GLY A 153 -16.75 22.29 -14.62
N THR A 154 -15.67 21.87 -13.95
CA THR A 154 -15.64 20.66 -13.12
C THR A 154 -15.31 20.98 -11.64
N PRO A 155 -16.09 21.87 -10.98
CA PRO A 155 -15.79 22.28 -9.62
C PRO A 155 -15.90 21.10 -8.65
N LEU A 156 -15.08 21.13 -7.60
CA LEU A 156 -15.21 20.21 -6.48
C LEU A 156 -16.27 20.72 -5.50
N ALA A 157 -16.93 19.80 -4.81
CA ALA A 157 -17.82 20.15 -3.71
C ALA A 157 -17.04 20.91 -2.63
N ALA A 158 -17.67 21.87 -1.94
CA ALA A 158 -17.04 22.68 -0.90
C ALA A 158 -16.38 21.81 0.20
N GLU A 159 -17.03 20.73 0.62
CA GLU A 159 -16.47 19.78 1.59
C GLU A 159 -15.17 19.14 1.07
N THR A 160 -15.10 18.81 -0.23
CA THR A 160 -13.88 18.25 -0.84
C THR A 160 -12.75 19.29 -0.86
N LEU A 161 -13.06 20.54 -1.20
CA LEU A 161 -12.09 21.64 -1.20
C LEU A 161 -11.51 21.87 0.20
N TRP A 162 -12.37 21.97 1.22
CA TRP A 162 -11.92 22.11 2.61
C TRP A 162 -11.11 20.90 3.06
N THR A 163 -11.53 19.69 2.68
CA THR A 163 -10.77 18.47 3.00
C THR A 163 -9.38 18.50 2.37
N VAL A 164 -9.25 18.88 1.09
CA VAL A 164 -7.93 19.04 0.42
C VAL A 164 -7.09 20.11 1.12
N ALA A 165 -7.66 21.27 1.44
CA ALA A 165 -6.95 22.35 2.09
C ALA A 165 -6.41 21.96 3.48
N LEU A 166 -7.24 21.27 4.29
CA LEU A 166 -6.83 20.80 5.62
C LEU A 166 -5.82 19.65 5.55
N LEU A 167 -5.99 18.68 4.64
CA LEU A 167 -4.99 17.64 4.42
C LEU A 167 -3.65 18.26 4.02
N TYR A 168 -3.69 19.26 3.12
CA TYR A 168 -2.48 19.96 2.71
C TYR A 168 -1.85 20.77 3.85
N ALA A 169 -2.64 21.44 4.68
CA ALA A 169 -2.13 22.10 5.88
C ALA A 169 -1.44 21.13 6.85
N GLY A 170 -2.01 19.92 7.00
CA GLY A 170 -1.41 18.82 7.78
C GLY A 170 -0.14 18.21 7.16
N LEU A 171 0.12 18.46 5.88
CA LEU A 171 1.31 17.97 5.19
C LEU A 171 2.61 18.51 5.80
N LEU A 172 2.65 19.78 6.18
CA LEU A 172 3.88 20.37 6.74
C LEU A 172 4.32 19.67 8.02
N PRO A 173 3.51 19.58 9.10
CA PRO A 173 3.92 18.85 10.30
C PRO A 173 4.17 17.36 10.02
N GLY A 174 3.41 16.72 9.11
CA GLY A 174 3.64 15.34 8.70
C GLY A 174 4.98 15.13 7.99
N SER A 175 5.33 16.01 7.06
CA SER A 175 6.60 15.98 6.34
C SER A 175 7.81 16.19 7.28
N LEU A 176 7.68 17.10 8.26
CA LEU A 176 8.71 17.32 9.28
C LEU A 176 8.86 16.08 10.18
N ALA A 177 7.76 15.44 10.57
CA ALA A 177 7.76 14.19 11.33
C ALA A 177 8.43 13.04 10.53
N ASN A 178 8.14 12.94 9.22
CA ASN A 178 8.79 11.98 8.33
C ASN A 178 10.30 12.22 8.24
N GLY A 179 10.74 13.48 8.19
CA GLY A 179 12.15 13.85 8.24
C GLY A 179 12.85 13.39 9.53
N LEU A 180 12.21 13.54 10.70
CA LEU A 180 12.72 13.00 11.94
C LEU A 180 12.77 11.46 11.93
N SER A 181 11.72 10.81 11.43
CA SER A 181 11.69 9.35 11.27
C SER A 181 12.83 8.87 10.36
N ALA A 182 13.11 9.59 9.27
CA ALA A 182 14.24 9.30 8.37
C ALA A 182 15.59 9.46 9.09
N LEU A 183 15.75 10.48 9.94
CA LEU A 183 16.95 10.66 10.77
C LEU A 183 17.15 9.51 11.75
N PHE A 184 16.10 9.04 12.43
CA PHE A 184 16.17 7.86 13.28
C PHE A 184 16.65 6.63 12.51
N ARG A 185 16.11 6.41 11.29
CA ARG A 185 16.51 5.30 10.41
C ARG A 185 17.97 5.44 9.94
N ALA A 186 18.41 6.65 9.61
CA ALA A 186 19.81 6.93 9.26
C ALA A 186 20.77 6.64 10.42
N CYS A 187 20.31 6.81 11.67
CA CYS A 187 21.04 6.46 12.88
C CYS A 187 20.85 4.99 13.32
N GLU A 188 20.28 4.12 12.46
CA GLU A 188 20.03 2.69 12.73
C GLU A 188 19.07 2.39 13.90
N LYS A 189 18.31 3.41 14.34
CA LYS A 189 17.31 3.28 15.42
C LYS A 189 15.92 3.09 14.84
N HIS A 190 15.71 1.97 14.11
CA HIS A 190 14.47 1.68 13.37
C HIS A 190 13.26 1.42 14.28
N GLU A 191 13.50 1.03 15.53
CA GLU A 191 12.48 0.71 16.52
C GLU A 191 11.61 1.91 16.88
N TYR A 192 12.19 3.12 16.98
CA TYR A 192 11.44 4.33 17.34
C TYR A 192 10.41 4.71 16.27
N PRO A 193 10.77 4.85 14.98
CA PRO A 193 9.78 5.10 13.93
C PRO A 193 8.69 4.05 13.85
N ALA A 194 9.00 2.77 14.05
CA ALA A 194 8.03 1.68 13.99
C ALA A 194 6.99 1.77 15.13
N ALA A 195 7.45 2.02 16.36
CA ALA A 195 6.56 2.21 17.52
C ALA A 195 5.68 3.45 17.37
N ILE A 196 6.28 4.57 16.92
CA ILE A 196 5.56 5.82 16.74
C ILE A 196 4.56 5.73 15.60
N GLN A 197 4.87 5.03 14.52
CA GLN A 197 3.91 4.78 13.43
C GLN A 197 2.64 4.10 13.96
N THR A 198 2.78 3.13 14.85
CA THR A 198 1.62 2.46 15.46
C THR A 198 0.84 3.41 16.37
N ALA A 199 1.53 4.19 17.22
CA ALA A 199 0.88 5.20 18.05
C ALA A 199 0.16 6.27 17.21
N THR A 200 0.77 6.72 16.12
CA THR A 200 0.16 7.66 15.15
C THR A 200 -1.09 7.06 14.52
N THR A 201 -1.04 5.80 14.09
CA THR A 201 -2.21 5.11 13.50
C THR A 201 -3.36 5.02 14.51
N ILE A 202 -3.08 4.66 15.75
CA ILE A 202 -4.09 4.61 16.82
C ILE A 202 -4.69 6.00 17.06
N MET A 203 -3.85 7.01 17.17
CA MET A 203 -4.29 8.39 17.38
C MET A 203 -5.13 8.91 16.21
N GLN A 204 -4.71 8.63 14.97
CA GLN A 204 -5.46 8.98 13.76
C GLN A 204 -6.84 8.32 13.73
N VAL A 205 -6.92 7.03 14.06
CA VAL A 205 -8.18 6.29 14.11
C VAL A 205 -9.07 6.83 15.22
N THR A 206 -8.51 7.11 16.40
CA THR A 206 -9.29 7.63 17.54
C THR A 206 -9.82 9.02 17.25
N LEU A 207 -8.97 9.98 16.88
CA LEU A 207 -9.38 11.35 16.56
C LEU A 207 -10.30 11.41 15.34
N GLY A 208 -10.01 10.60 14.30
CA GLY A 208 -10.87 10.50 13.13
C GLY A 208 -12.25 9.93 13.47
N THR A 209 -12.32 8.93 14.34
CA THR A 209 -13.60 8.38 14.79
C THR A 209 -14.38 9.39 15.61
N LEU A 210 -13.73 10.12 16.53
CA LEU A 210 -14.36 11.20 17.29
C LEU A 210 -14.92 12.29 16.37
N ALA A 211 -14.16 12.70 15.35
CA ALA A 211 -14.62 13.66 14.36
C ALA A 211 -15.84 13.18 13.57
N LEU A 212 -15.87 11.90 13.18
CA LEU A 212 -17.00 11.29 12.46
C LEU A 212 -18.25 11.18 13.32
N VAL A 213 -18.10 10.69 14.55
CA VAL A 213 -19.22 10.55 15.50
C VAL A 213 -19.75 11.91 15.93
N GLY A 214 -18.86 12.90 16.06
CA GLY A 214 -19.21 14.30 16.33
C GLY A 214 -19.88 15.03 15.16
N GLY A 215 -20.12 14.35 14.01
CA GLY A 215 -20.83 14.92 12.88
C GLY A 215 -19.98 15.84 11.98
N LEU A 216 -18.66 15.94 12.20
CA LEU A 216 -17.77 16.81 11.43
C LEU A 216 -17.46 16.27 10.02
N GLY A 217 -17.93 15.06 9.68
CA GLY A 217 -17.80 14.44 8.37
C GLY A 217 -16.34 14.31 7.87
N ILE A 218 -16.14 14.42 6.56
CA ILE A 218 -14.81 14.27 5.94
C ILE A 218 -13.89 15.46 6.24
N VAL A 219 -14.42 16.63 6.48
CA VAL A 219 -13.66 17.83 6.86
C VAL A 219 -13.06 17.64 8.24
N GLY A 220 -13.83 17.08 9.19
CA GLY A 220 -13.34 16.72 10.51
C GLY A 220 -12.24 15.66 10.48
N LEU A 221 -12.29 14.69 9.54
CA LEU A 221 -11.20 13.72 9.33
C LEU A 221 -9.91 14.40 8.92
N ALA A 222 -9.98 15.37 8.01
CA ALA A 222 -8.82 16.12 7.58
C ALA A 222 -8.25 16.99 8.73
N GLY A 223 -9.12 17.61 9.56
CA GLY A 223 -8.71 18.30 10.77
C GLY A 223 -8.03 17.40 11.80
N ALA A 224 -8.59 16.19 12.03
CA ALA A 224 -8.00 15.19 12.90
C ALA A 224 -6.59 14.75 12.43
N SER A 225 -6.35 14.70 11.12
CA SER A 225 -5.03 14.39 10.58
C SER A 225 -3.97 15.46 10.92
N ILE A 226 -4.35 16.74 10.96
CA ILE A 226 -3.44 17.83 11.38
C ILE A 226 -3.01 17.62 12.83
N LEU A 227 -3.97 17.37 13.73
CA LEU A 227 -3.67 17.12 15.15
C LEU A 227 -2.78 15.91 15.33
N THR A 228 -3.07 14.83 14.59
CA THR A 228 -2.27 13.60 14.59
C THR A 228 -0.83 13.89 14.14
N ASN A 229 -0.65 14.60 13.04
CA ASN A 229 0.67 14.93 12.49
C ASN A 229 1.46 15.86 13.43
N LEU A 230 0.81 16.86 14.05
CA LEU A 230 1.43 17.72 15.05
C LEU A 230 1.88 16.94 16.29
N ALA A 231 1.03 16.07 16.82
CA ALA A 231 1.38 15.24 17.98
C ALA A 231 2.53 14.26 17.64
N THR A 232 2.50 13.64 16.46
CA THR A 232 3.58 12.76 15.98
C THR A 232 4.90 13.52 15.86
N LEU A 233 4.86 14.73 15.30
CA LEU A 233 6.02 15.60 15.19
C LEU A 233 6.58 15.94 16.58
N ALA A 234 5.72 16.33 17.53
CA ALA A 234 6.12 16.66 18.89
C ALA A 234 6.76 15.46 19.61
N ILE A 235 6.16 14.28 19.52
CA ILE A 235 6.70 13.04 20.10
C ILE A 235 8.08 12.72 19.51
N LEU A 236 8.20 12.74 18.18
CA LEU A 236 9.47 12.47 17.49
C LEU A 236 10.54 13.51 17.84
N ALA A 237 10.17 14.79 17.94
CA ALA A 237 11.10 15.87 18.31
C ALA A 237 11.63 15.68 19.74
N VAL A 238 10.75 15.37 20.70
CA VAL A 238 11.16 15.09 22.09
C VAL A 238 12.07 13.87 22.18
N LEU A 239 11.72 12.80 21.46
CA LEU A 239 12.55 11.59 21.43
C LEU A 239 13.89 11.85 20.75
N ALA A 240 13.92 12.61 19.64
CA ALA A 240 15.17 12.98 18.97
C ALA A 240 16.08 13.80 19.90
N GLN A 241 15.50 14.74 20.69
CA GLN A 241 16.26 15.51 21.67
C GLN A 241 16.94 14.63 22.72
N ARG A 242 16.27 13.55 23.15
CA ARG A 242 16.78 12.64 24.19
C ARG A 242 17.73 11.58 23.67
N THR A 243 17.55 11.10 22.42
CA THR A 243 18.20 9.88 21.94
C THR A 243 19.11 10.07 20.73
N ILE A 244 18.88 11.10 19.90
CA ILE A 244 19.64 11.34 18.65
C ILE A 244 20.62 12.50 18.82
N TRP A 245 20.13 13.67 19.27
CA TRP A 245 20.98 14.86 19.34
C TRP A 245 22.21 14.73 20.25
N PRO A 246 22.17 13.97 21.38
CA PRO A 246 23.36 13.74 22.20
C PRO A 246 24.43 12.87 21.50
N THR A 247 24.01 12.04 20.53
CA THR A 247 24.92 11.11 19.82
C THR A 247 25.52 11.70 18.55
N LEU A 248 24.97 12.81 18.03
CA LEU A 248 25.44 13.48 16.83
C LEU A 248 26.37 14.65 17.16
N PRO A 249 27.46 14.85 16.40
CA PRO A 249 28.35 16.00 16.55
C PRO A 249 27.60 17.33 16.49
N ARG A 250 28.05 18.30 17.29
CA ARG A 250 27.54 19.68 17.26
C ARG A 250 28.08 20.39 16.03
N ALA A 251 27.44 20.20 14.88
CA ALA A 251 27.74 20.97 13.67
C ALA A 251 26.98 22.32 13.71
N LYS A 252 27.58 23.37 13.14
CA LYS A 252 26.86 24.62 12.87
C LYS A 252 25.74 24.34 11.90
N VAL A 253 24.52 24.70 12.27
CA VAL A 253 23.35 24.60 11.40
C VAL A 253 23.46 25.71 10.36
N SER A 254 23.81 25.37 9.13
CA SER A 254 23.82 26.27 7.98
C SER A 254 22.93 25.72 6.89
N ILE A 255 22.08 26.57 6.33
CA ILE A 255 21.32 26.24 5.13
C ILE A 255 22.20 26.56 3.93
N GLU A 256 22.52 25.53 3.16
CA GLU A 256 23.48 25.62 2.08
C GLU A 256 22.78 25.44 0.71
N ARG A 257 22.68 26.54 -0.03
CA ARG A 257 22.08 26.52 -1.39
C ARG A 257 22.66 25.45 -2.31
N PRO A 258 24.00 25.22 -2.37
CA PRO A 258 24.55 24.15 -3.21
C PRO A 258 24.04 22.76 -2.81
N LEU A 259 23.94 22.50 -1.48
CA LEU A 259 23.43 21.21 -0.98
C LEU A 259 21.96 21.01 -1.32
N LEU A 260 21.11 22.06 -1.19
CA LEU A 260 19.71 22.00 -1.60
C LEU A 260 19.56 21.66 -3.09
N HIS A 261 20.39 22.27 -3.95
CA HIS A 261 20.40 21.99 -5.38
C HIS A 261 20.80 20.54 -5.66
N THR A 262 21.85 20.03 -5.00
CA THR A 262 22.27 18.62 -5.12
C THR A 262 21.15 17.67 -4.70
N MET A 263 20.47 17.95 -3.57
CA MET A 263 19.33 17.15 -3.11
C MET A 263 18.22 17.08 -4.16
N LEU A 264 17.89 18.19 -4.81
CA LEU A 264 16.90 18.21 -5.89
C LEU A 264 17.39 17.46 -7.13
N ALA A 265 18.63 17.69 -7.54
CA ALA A 265 19.23 17.06 -8.72
C ALA A 265 19.36 15.53 -8.60
N GLU A 266 19.65 15.01 -7.40
CA GLU A 266 19.76 13.57 -7.20
C GLU A 266 18.39 12.87 -7.04
N ASN A 267 17.41 13.54 -6.44
CA ASN A 267 16.13 12.91 -6.11
C ASN A 267 15.02 13.13 -7.14
N TRP A 268 15.20 14.00 -8.15
CA TRP A 268 14.15 14.28 -9.13
C TRP A 268 13.64 13.02 -9.84
N SER A 269 14.54 12.08 -10.15
CA SER A 269 14.19 10.82 -10.83
C SER A 269 13.33 9.91 -9.94
N LEU A 270 13.65 9.85 -8.63
CA LEU A 270 12.84 9.13 -7.65
C LEU A 270 11.47 9.77 -7.49
N MET A 271 11.43 11.10 -7.31
CA MET A 271 10.19 11.86 -7.22
C MET A 271 9.32 11.65 -8.46
N ALA A 272 9.90 11.77 -9.67
CA ALA A 272 9.17 11.57 -10.92
C ALA A 272 8.61 10.15 -11.04
N SER A 273 9.37 9.14 -10.61
CA SER A 273 8.91 7.75 -10.61
C SER A 273 7.74 7.53 -9.65
N LEU A 274 7.80 8.08 -8.45
CA LEU A 274 6.70 8.02 -7.47
C LEU A 274 5.47 8.78 -7.98
N LEU A 275 5.67 9.94 -8.57
CA LEU A 275 4.59 10.76 -9.13
C LEU A 275 3.88 10.03 -10.28
N LEU A 276 4.61 9.41 -11.22
CA LEU A 276 3.99 8.64 -12.30
C LEU A 276 3.20 7.43 -11.79
N GLN A 277 3.68 6.79 -10.72
CA GLN A 277 2.93 5.72 -10.07
C GLN A 277 1.63 6.24 -9.43
N ALA A 278 1.66 7.40 -8.78
CA ALA A 278 0.48 8.04 -8.19
C ALA A 278 -0.46 8.65 -9.24
N LEU A 279 0.05 9.12 -10.38
CA LEU A 279 -0.77 9.67 -11.45
C LEU A 279 -1.70 8.62 -12.07
N PHE A 280 -1.34 7.36 -12.08
CA PHE A 280 -2.20 6.30 -12.62
C PHE A 280 -3.56 6.20 -11.90
N PRO A 281 -3.64 5.96 -10.58
CA PRO A 281 -4.92 5.96 -9.85
C PRO A 281 -5.53 7.36 -9.76
N PHE A 282 -4.73 8.43 -9.73
CA PHE A 282 -5.20 9.81 -9.70
C PHE A 282 -6.02 10.17 -10.94
N VAL A 283 -5.46 9.94 -12.13
CA VAL A 283 -6.13 10.25 -13.40
C VAL A 283 -7.40 9.40 -13.55
N ASN A 284 -7.30 8.10 -13.26
CA ASN A 284 -8.43 7.20 -13.33
C ASN A 284 -9.58 7.63 -12.40
N GLY A 285 -9.26 7.94 -11.14
CA GLY A 285 -10.25 8.38 -10.17
C GLY A 285 -10.83 9.77 -10.48
N LEU A 286 -9.97 10.71 -10.86
CA LEU A 286 -10.39 12.07 -11.14
C LEU A 286 -11.33 12.15 -12.36
N LEU A 287 -11.02 11.43 -13.43
CA LEU A 287 -11.88 11.37 -14.62
C LEU A 287 -13.20 10.64 -14.32
N LEU A 288 -13.17 9.59 -13.50
CA LEU A 288 -14.38 8.94 -13.03
C LEU A 288 -15.27 9.91 -12.24
N GLN A 289 -14.69 10.63 -11.27
CA GLN A 289 -15.41 11.60 -10.45
C GLN A 289 -15.99 12.73 -11.32
N ASN A 290 -15.22 13.26 -12.29
CA ASN A 290 -15.66 14.33 -13.17
C ASN A 290 -16.86 13.95 -14.05
N TYR A 291 -16.86 12.73 -14.58
CA TYR A 291 -17.92 12.30 -15.51
C TYR A 291 -19.12 11.67 -14.82
N ARG A 292 -18.94 11.08 -13.63
CA ARG A 292 -19.98 10.27 -12.98
C ARG A 292 -20.31 10.69 -11.56
N GLY A 293 -19.57 11.62 -11.00
CA GLY A 293 -19.82 12.22 -9.69
C GLY A 293 -19.32 11.42 -8.50
N ASP A 294 -19.54 11.99 -7.31
CA ASP A 294 -18.95 11.53 -6.06
C ASP A 294 -19.47 10.16 -5.60
N ALA A 295 -20.76 9.86 -5.79
CA ALA A 295 -21.33 8.59 -5.37
C ALA A 295 -20.70 7.40 -6.12
N VAL A 296 -20.51 7.54 -7.43
CA VAL A 296 -19.89 6.52 -8.28
C VAL A 296 -18.42 6.33 -7.91
N MET A 297 -17.74 7.42 -7.59
CA MET A 297 -16.38 7.39 -7.06
C MET A 297 -16.31 6.63 -5.75
N GLY A 298 -17.30 6.83 -4.86
CA GLY A 298 -17.41 6.10 -3.59
C GLY A 298 -17.62 4.60 -3.77
N TRP A 299 -18.44 4.17 -4.74
CA TRP A 299 -18.61 2.75 -5.07
C TRP A 299 -17.32 2.12 -5.59
N TYR A 300 -16.62 2.83 -6.46
CA TYR A 300 -15.31 2.40 -6.97
C TYR A 300 -14.28 2.24 -5.85
N ASP A 301 -14.18 3.22 -4.94
CA ASP A 301 -13.26 3.18 -3.81
C ASP A 301 -13.59 2.06 -2.82
N ALA A 302 -14.86 1.73 -2.60
CA ALA A 302 -15.25 0.60 -1.76
C ALA A 302 -14.67 -0.74 -2.25
N GLY A 303 -14.62 -0.96 -3.56
CA GLY A 303 -13.93 -2.11 -4.16
C GLY A 303 -12.41 -2.00 -4.04
N ARG A 304 -11.85 -0.83 -4.29
CA ARG A 304 -10.41 -0.57 -4.27
C ARG A 304 -9.77 -0.77 -2.89
N LYS A 305 -10.49 -0.48 -1.80
CA LYS A 305 -9.99 -0.67 -0.42
C LYS A 305 -9.53 -2.09 -0.16
N TRP A 306 -10.25 -3.09 -0.68
CA TRP A 306 -9.86 -4.49 -0.56
C TRP A 306 -8.56 -4.80 -1.31
N LEU A 307 -8.41 -4.27 -2.53
CA LEU A 307 -7.19 -4.40 -3.30
C LEU A 307 -6.00 -3.79 -2.54
N THR A 308 -6.17 -2.60 -1.97
CA THR A 308 -5.14 -1.92 -1.19
C THR A 308 -4.71 -2.73 0.04
N ALA A 309 -5.67 -3.32 0.76
CA ALA A 309 -5.38 -4.15 1.92
C ALA A 309 -4.59 -5.43 1.55
N LEU A 310 -4.91 -6.05 0.41
CA LEU A 310 -4.25 -7.26 -0.05
C LEU A 310 -2.84 -7.01 -0.63
N ASN A 311 -2.52 -5.77 -1.02
CA ASN A 311 -1.19 -5.41 -1.53
C ASN A 311 -0.06 -5.49 -0.47
N VAL A 312 -0.39 -5.73 0.79
CA VAL A 312 0.61 -6.07 1.82
C VAL A 312 1.34 -7.37 1.48
N ILE A 313 0.65 -8.33 0.85
CA ILE A 313 1.21 -9.65 0.51
C ILE A 313 2.42 -9.53 -0.45
N PRO A 314 2.29 -8.92 -1.64
CA PRO A 314 3.44 -8.76 -2.53
C PRO A 314 4.53 -7.86 -1.94
N SER A 315 4.18 -6.88 -1.12
CA SER A 315 5.17 -6.01 -0.47
C SER A 315 6.09 -6.80 0.45
N LEU A 316 5.54 -7.66 1.30
CA LEU A 316 6.32 -8.53 2.19
C LEU A 316 7.16 -9.54 1.41
N PHE A 317 6.57 -10.17 0.39
CA PHE A 317 7.26 -11.13 -0.46
C PHE A 317 8.44 -10.48 -1.18
N THR A 318 8.22 -9.33 -1.82
CA THR A 318 9.24 -8.61 -2.57
C THR A 318 10.36 -8.12 -1.66
N PHE A 319 10.02 -7.62 -0.47
CA PHE A 319 11.01 -7.21 0.53
C PHE A 319 11.93 -8.38 0.95
N ALA A 320 11.37 -9.57 1.15
CA ALA A 320 12.14 -10.76 1.49
C ALA A 320 13.04 -11.25 0.34
N MET A 321 12.57 -11.13 -0.90
CA MET A 321 13.30 -11.60 -2.09
C MET A 321 14.32 -10.59 -2.63
N PHE A 322 14.18 -9.31 -2.31
CA PHE A 322 14.99 -8.24 -2.86
C PHE A 322 16.51 -8.41 -2.67
N PRO A 323 17.04 -8.79 -1.49
CA PRO A 323 18.48 -8.99 -1.31
C PRO A 323 19.05 -10.10 -2.21
N VAL A 324 18.28 -11.19 -2.38
CA VAL A 324 18.68 -12.33 -3.23
C VAL A 324 18.73 -11.90 -4.69
N LEU A 325 17.64 -11.28 -5.18
CA LEU A 325 17.52 -10.81 -6.56
C LEU A 325 18.54 -9.73 -6.89
N SER A 326 18.80 -8.80 -5.97
CA SER A 326 19.78 -7.73 -6.15
C SER A 326 21.20 -8.27 -6.26
N ARG A 327 21.60 -9.22 -5.42
CA ARG A 327 22.92 -9.88 -5.53
C ARG A 327 23.06 -10.65 -6.83
N GLN A 328 22.04 -11.42 -7.22
CA GLN A 328 22.06 -12.19 -8.46
C GLN A 328 22.04 -11.28 -9.70
N ALA A 329 21.44 -10.10 -9.62
CA ALA A 329 21.43 -9.13 -10.71
C ALA A 329 22.83 -8.67 -11.14
N THR A 330 23.80 -8.69 -10.21
CA THR A 330 25.19 -8.30 -10.47
C THR A 330 26.12 -9.48 -10.75
N GLN A 331 25.87 -10.64 -10.12
CA GLN A 331 26.84 -11.75 -10.05
C GLN A 331 26.41 -13.00 -10.83
N ASP A 332 25.10 -13.28 -10.96
CA ASP A 332 24.58 -14.54 -11.50
C ASP A 332 23.28 -14.33 -12.29
N ARG A 333 23.40 -14.04 -13.58
CA ARG A 333 22.22 -13.83 -14.46
C ARG A 333 21.35 -15.07 -14.62
N PRO A 334 21.88 -16.30 -14.80
CA PRO A 334 21.08 -17.54 -14.83
C PRO A 334 20.34 -17.78 -13.51
N GLY A 335 20.99 -17.55 -12.37
CA GLY A 335 20.38 -17.62 -11.05
C GLY A 335 19.26 -16.59 -10.89
N LEU A 336 19.47 -15.34 -11.33
CA LEU A 336 18.44 -14.31 -11.33
C LEU A 336 17.19 -14.74 -12.11
N ARG A 337 17.37 -15.32 -13.31
CA ARG A 337 16.25 -15.83 -14.13
C ARG A 337 15.46 -16.90 -13.40
N ARG A 338 16.15 -17.86 -12.75
CA ARG A 338 15.51 -18.94 -11.99
C ARG A 338 14.74 -18.39 -10.78
N SER A 339 15.39 -17.54 -9.97
CA SER A 339 14.79 -16.94 -8.79
C SER A 339 13.61 -16.03 -9.15
N TYR A 340 13.72 -15.22 -10.21
CA TYR A 340 12.63 -14.39 -10.72
C TYR A 340 11.43 -15.25 -11.18
N SER A 341 11.68 -16.29 -12.00
CA SER A 341 10.61 -17.15 -12.50
C SER A 341 9.87 -17.87 -11.37
N LEU A 342 10.61 -18.39 -10.37
CA LEU A 342 10.01 -19.01 -9.19
C LEU A 342 9.19 -17.99 -8.38
N SER A 343 9.73 -16.79 -8.17
CA SER A 343 9.04 -15.73 -7.42
C SER A 343 7.75 -15.28 -8.10
N VAL A 344 7.77 -15.10 -9.43
CA VAL A 344 6.56 -14.80 -10.21
C VAL A 344 5.53 -15.92 -10.08
N LYS A 345 5.96 -17.18 -10.22
CA LYS A 345 5.09 -18.35 -10.08
C LYS A 345 4.41 -18.38 -8.72
N LEU A 346 5.16 -18.18 -7.64
CA LEU A 346 4.62 -18.13 -6.28
C LEU A 346 3.64 -16.97 -6.07
N LEU A 347 3.96 -15.77 -6.56
CA LEU A 347 3.06 -14.62 -6.49
C LEU A 347 1.75 -14.88 -7.23
N VAL A 348 1.81 -15.46 -8.44
CA VAL A 348 0.61 -15.80 -9.21
C VAL A 348 -0.18 -16.93 -8.53
N MET A 349 0.51 -17.95 -7.98
CA MET A 349 -0.13 -19.01 -7.20
C MET A 349 -0.86 -18.49 -5.95
N LEU A 350 -0.44 -17.36 -5.39
CA LEU A 350 -1.13 -16.67 -4.29
C LEU A 350 -2.22 -15.71 -4.79
N ALA A 351 -1.96 -14.99 -5.87
CA ALA A 351 -2.87 -13.96 -6.39
C ALA A 351 -4.14 -14.56 -7.02
N LEU A 352 -4.03 -15.68 -7.74
CA LEU A 352 -5.15 -16.32 -8.41
C LEU A 352 -6.26 -16.76 -7.43
N PRO A 353 -5.97 -17.57 -6.38
CA PRO A 353 -7.02 -17.97 -5.44
C PRO A 353 -7.61 -16.75 -4.71
N VAL A 354 -6.80 -15.74 -4.38
CA VAL A 354 -7.31 -14.51 -3.78
C VAL A 354 -8.28 -13.81 -4.74
N ALA A 355 -7.93 -13.69 -6.02
CA ALA A 355 -8.80 -13.06 -7.00
C ALA A 355 -10.12 -13.82 -7.18
N VAL A 356 -10.08 -15.15 -7.26
CA VAL A 356 -11.27 -16.00 -7.41
C VAL A 356 -12.16 -15.94 -6.16
N LEU A 357 -11.58 -16.11 -4.95
CA LEU A 357 -12.34 -16.05 -3.69
C LEU A 357 -12.97 -14.69 -3.45
N VAL A 358 -12.23 -13.61 -3.67
CA VAL A 358 -12.74 -12.25 -3.53
C VAL A 358 -13.82 -11.95 -4.57
N THR A 359 -13.70 -12.46 -5.81
CA THR A 359 -14.73 -12.33 -6.83
C THR A 359 -16.03 -13.02 -6.40
N ALA A 360 -15.96 -14.23 -5.85
CA ALA A 360 -17.11 -14.96 -5.33
C ALA A 360 -17.73 -14.25 -4.10
N ALA A 361 -16.88 -13.77 -3.18
CA ALA A 361 -17.30 -13.14 -1.94
C ALA A 361 -17.50 -11.61 -2.04
N ALA A 362 -17.48 -11.01 -3.23
CA ALA A 362 -17.45 -9.55 -3.37
C ALA A 362 -18.64 -8.84 -2.71
N MET A 363 -19.86 -9.39 -2.80
CA MET A 363 -21.05 -8.81 -2.15
C MET A 363 -20.93 -8.77 -0.63
N PRO A 364 -20.69 -9.90 0.08
CA PRO A 364 -20.53 -9.88 1.54
C PRO A 364 -19.31 -9.07 1.98
N LEU A 365 -18.20 -9.11 1.25
CA LEU A 365 -17.01 -8.33 1.57
C LEU A 365 -17.28 -6.82 1.56
N VAL A 366 -17.92 -6.31 0.51
CA VAL A 366 -18.30 -4.88 0.44
C VAL A 366 -19.35 -4.54 1.47
N ARG A 367 -20.33 -5.44 1.71
CA ARG A 367 -21.35 -5.24 2.73
C ARG A 367 -20.76 -5.14 4.14
N VAL A 368 -19.79 -5.99 4.46
CA VAL A 368 -19.10 -6.00 5.75
C VAL A 368 -18.23 -4.77 5.92
N LEU A 369 -17.44 -4.40 4.91
CA LEU A 369 -16.52 -3.27 5.01
C LEU A 369 -17.27 -1.93 4.88
N SER A 370 -18.01 -1.74 3.79
CA SER A 370 -18.56 -0.42 3.43
C SER A 370 -20.05 -0.25 3.74
N GLY A 371 -20.78 -1.37 3.90
CA GLY A 371 -22.21 -1.35 4.19
C GLY A 371 -23.10 -1.56 2.96
N ALA A 372 -24.42 -1.71 3.21
CA ALA A 372 -25.40 -2.02 2.16
C ALA A 372 -25.58 -0.89 1.12
N ALA A 373 -25.34 0.36 1.51
CA ALA A 373 -25.49 1.53 0.62
C ALA A 373 -24.51 1.51 -0.58
N PHE A 374 -23.46 0.71 -0.53
CA PHE A 374 -22.49 0.56 -1.61
C PHE A 374 -22.81 -0.60 -2.57
N LEU A 375 -23.87 -1.38 -2.27
CA LEU A 375 -24.28 -2.51 -3.10
C LEU A 375 -25.35 -2.06 -4.13
N PRO A 376 -25.39 -2.71 -5.31
CA PRO A 376 -24.47 -3.76 -5.81
C PRO A 376 -23.16 -3.22 -6.41
N HIS A 377 -23.08 -1.91 -6.66
CA HIS A 377 -22.05 -1.27 -7.48
C HIS A 377 -20.62 -1.47 -6.96
N GLY A 378 -20.41 -1.31 -5.65
CA GLY A 378 -19.10 -1.55 -5.02
C GLY A 378 -18.63 -3.01 -5.14
N ALA A 379 -19.57 -3.97 -5.10
CA ALA A 379 -19.25 -5.38 -5.31
C ALA A 379 -18.86 -5.67 -6.77
N VAL A 380 -19.54 -5.05 -7.74
CA VAL A 380 -19.16 -5.15 -9.16
C VAL A 380 -17.78 -4.54 -9.39
N ALA A 381 -17.50 -3.37 -8.80
CA ALA A 381 -16.18 -2.76 -8.87
C ALA A 381 -15.10 -3.69 -8.29
N LEU A 382 -15.33 -4.28 -7.11
CA LEU A 382 -14.40 -5.21 -6.47
C LEU A 382 -14.14 -6.46 -7.32
N ARG A 383 -15.19 -7.07 -7.90
CA ARG A 383 -15.07 -8.24 -8.78
C ARG A 383 -14.12 -8.02 -9.95
N ILE A 384 -14.10 -6.81 -10.49
CA ILE A 384 -13.21 -6.46 -11.61
C ILE A 384 -11.84 -6.06 -11.08
N LEU A 385 -11.78 -5.13 -10.12
CA LEU A 385 -10.54 -4.58 -9.61
C LEU A 385 -9.59 -5.62 -9.03
N ILE A 386 -10.11 -6.67 -8.41
CA ILE A 386 -9.27 -7.68 -7.76
C ILE A 386 -8.35 -8.40 -8.76
N TRP A 387 -8.76 -8.52 -10.02
CA TRP A 387 -7.94 -9.14 -11.07
C TRP A 387 -6.68 -8.31 -11.41
N SER A 388 -6.69 -7.01 -11.08
CA SER A 388 -5.48 -6.20 -11.20
C SER A 388 -4.37 -6.65 -10.23
N ALA A 389 -4.72 -7.30 -9.11
CA ALA A 389 -3.73 -7.85 -8.18
C ALA A 389 -2.84 -8.92 -8.84
N VAL A 390 -3.39 -9.76 -9.71
CA VAL A 390 -2.63 -10.82 -10.41
C VAL A 390 -1.46 -10.21 -11.20
N PHE A 391 -1.71 -9.11 -11.89
CA PHE A 391 -0.70 -8.41 -12.68
C PHE A 391 0.14 -7.45 -11.81
N GLY A 392 -0.49 -6.72 -10.90
CA GLY A 392 0.16 -5.75 -10.03
C GLY A 392 1.19 -6.36 -9.08
N TRP A 393 0.94 -7.58 -8.59
CA TRP A 393 1.91 -8.29 -7.75
C TRP A 393 3.15 -8.71 -8.54
N VAL A 394 2.97 -9.14 -9.79
CA VAL A 394 4.10 -9.41 -10.71
C VAL A 394 4.86 -8.13 -11.03
N ASN A 395 4.14 -7.02 -11.30
CA ASN A 395 4.73 -5.72 -11.55
C ASN A 395 5.56 -5.22 -10.37
N SER A 396 5.07 -5.40 -9.15
CA SER A 396 5.79 -5.03 -7.93
C SER A 396 7.18 -5.70 -7.88
N LEU A 397 7.24 -7.02 -8.05
CA LEU A 397 8.49 -7.77 -8.09
C LEU A 397 9.39 -7.33 -9.26
N THR A 398 8.82 -7.23 -10.46
CA THR A 398 9.56 -6.90 -11.68
C THR A 398 10.18 -5.52 -11.61
N ASN A 399 9.47 -4.55 -11.02
CA ASN A 399 9.98 -3.20 -10.78
C ASN A 399 11.28 -3.23 -9.96
N PHE A 400 11.32 -4.00 -8.87
CA PHE A 400 12.53 -4.13 -8.05
C PHE A 400 13.69 -4.80 -8.81
N VAL A 401 13.41 -5.81 -9.63
CA VAL A 401 14.43 -6.45 -10.48
C VAL A 401 14.99 -5.46 -11.51
N LEU A 402 14.14 -4.67 -12.17
CA LEU A 402 14.57 -3.64 -13.12
C LEU A 402 15.40 -2.55 -12.43
N ILE A 403 15.06 -2.16 -11.20
CA ILE A 403 15.87 -1.24 -10.39
C ILE A 403 17.24 -1.86 -10.08
N ALA A 404 17.30 -3.12 -9.66
CA ALA A 404 18.55 -3.84 -9.40
C ALA A 404 19.42 -3.99 -10.65
N LEU A 405 18.81 -3.97 -11.83
CA LEU A 405 19.49 -3.98 -13.14
C LEU A 405 19.89 -2.57 -13.63
N ASN A 406 19.71 -1.51 -12.82
CA ASN A 406 19.91 -0.11 -13.18
C ASN A 406 19.04 0.37 -14.36
N ARG A 407 17.83 -0.21 -14.54
CA ARG A 407 16.89 0.12 -15.62
C ARG A 407 15.80 1.12 -15.20
N GLN A 408 16.09 1.98 -14.24
CA GLN A 408 15.12 2.95 -13.68
C GLN A 408 14.49 3.87 -14.74
N ARG A 409 15.28 4.29 -15.75
CA ARG A 409 14.77 5.11 -16.87
C ARG A 409 13.68 4.38 -17.66
N TYR A 410 13.84 3.08 -17.86
CA TYR A 410 12.82 2.30 -18.54
C TYR A 410 11.56 2.14 -17.71
N VAL A 411 11.69 1.93 -16.40
CA VAL A 411 10.56 1.91 -15.46
C VAL A 411 9.77 3.22 -15.55
N LEU A 412 10.45 4.36 -15.60
CA LEU A 412 9.85 5.67 -15.77
C LEU A 412 9.04 5.77 -17.07
N LEU A 413 9.64 5.38 -18.21
CA LEU A 413 8.97 5.41 -19.52
C LEU A 413 7.76 4.48 -19.57
N ALA A 414 7.87 3.26 -19.06
CA ALA A 414 6.76 2.31 -19.02
C ALA A 414 5.62 2.82 -18.14
N SER A 415 5.94 3.43 -16.99
CA SER A 415 4.94 4.06 -16.12
C SER A 415 4.28 5.26 -16.80
N GLY A 416 5.02 6.07 -17.54
CA GLY A 416 4.49 7.16 -18.36
C GLY A 416 3.54 6.66 -19.45
N ALA A 417 3.93 5.60 -20.16
CA ALA A 417 3.06 4.98 -21.19
C ALA A 417 1.76 4.45 -20.57
N ARG A 418 1.80 3.85 -19.37
CA ARG A 418 0.60 3.43 -18.63
C ARG A 418 -0.30 4.62 -18.29
N VAL A 419 0.27 5.74 -17.86
CA VAL A 419 -0.53 6.96 -17.57
C VAL A 419 -1.20 7.48 -18.83
N VAL A 420 -0.48 7.57 -19.96
CA VAL A 420 -1.06 7.98 -21.26
C VAL A 420 -2.20 7.03 -21.67
N PHE A 421 -1.98 5.72 -21.59
CA PHE A 421 -3.03 4.73 -21.83
C PHE A 421 -4.26 4.98 -20.94
N THR A 422 -4.03 5.25 -19.65
CA THR A 422 -5.13 5.51 -18.70
C THR A 422 -5.92 6.76 -19.07
N ILE A 423 -5.25 7.84 -19.45
CA ILE A 423 -5.92 9.07 -19.90
C ILE A 423 -6.81 8.77 -21.09
N VAL A 424 -6.23 8.20 -22.15
CA VAL A 424 -6.96 7.92 -23.41
C VAL A 424 -8.14 6.97 -23.16
N ALA A 425 -7.91 5.87 -22.46
CA ALA A 425 -8.95 4.88 -22.18
C ALA A 425 -10.10 5.46 -21.33
N ASN A 426 -9.79 6.29 -20.31
CA ASN A 426 -10.84 6.93 -19.50
C ASN A 426 -11.66 7.95 -20.33
N LEU A 427 -11.01 8.77 -21.16
CA LEU A 427 -11.71 9.74 -22.01
C LEU A 427 -12.70 9.05 -22.97
N LEU A 428 -12.34 7.88 -23.48
CA LEU A 428 -13.16 7.12 -24.42
C LEU A 428 -14.28 6.32 -23.73
N LEU A 429 -13.98 5.68 -22.59
CA LEU A 429 -14.84 4.62 -22.05
C LEU A 429 -15.65 5.03 -20.81
N VAL A 430 -15.15 5.95 -19.96
CA VAL A 430 -15.81 6.23 -18.66
C VAL A 430 -17.15 6.94 -18.83
N ARG A 431 -17.30 7.74 -19.86
CA ARG A 431 -18.60 8.39 -20.17
C ARG A 431 -19.70 7.37 -20.43
N THR A 432 -19.38 6.25 -21.07
CA THR A 432 -20.35 5.21 -21.43
C THR A 432 -20.50 4.17 -20.33
N PHE A 433 -19.37 3.59 -19.87
CA PHE A 433 -19.37 2.42 -18.99
C PHE A 433 -19.11 2.74 -17.52
N SER A 434 -18.98 4.02 -17.14
CA SER A 434 -18.87 4.47 -15.74
C SER A 434 -17.71 3.79 -14.99
N TYR A 435 -17.91 3.45 -13.69
CA TYR A 435 -16.92 2.81 -12.83
C TYR A 435 -16.46 1.42 -13.32
N VAL A 436 -17.28 0.74 -14.13
CA VAL A 436 -16.92 -0.55 -14.75
C VAL A 436 -15.75 -0.36 -15.71
N ALA A 437 -15.81 0.72 -16.55
CA ALA A 437 -14.68 1.07 -17.40
C ALA A 437 -13.43 1.39 -16.59
N SER A 438 -13.53 2.24 -15.55
CA SER A 438 -12.41 2.59 -14.69
C SER A 438 -11.79 1.36 -14.02
N ALA A 439 -12.60 0.38 -13.62
CA ALA A 439 -12.13 -0.87 -13.05
C ALA A 439 -11.37 -1.74 -14.06
N TRP A 440 -11.89 -1.86 -15.30
CA TRP A 440 -11.19 -2.58 -16.37
C TRP A 440 -9.93 -1.86 -16.86
N ILE A 441 -9.94 -0.52 -16.90
CA ILE A 441 -8.76 0.29 -17.24
C ILE A 441 -7.64 0.05 -16.20
N MET A 442 -7.99 -0.12 -14.92
CA MET A 442 -7.03 -0.48 -13.87
C MET A 442 -6.39 -1.84 -14.16
N VAL A 443 -7.18 -2.85 -14.49
CA VAL A 443 -6.69 -4.20 -14.84
C VAL A 443 -5.82 -4.17 -16.10
N ALA A 444 -6.32 -3.52 -17.16
CA ALA A 444 -5.61 -3.39 -18.43
C ALA A 444 -4.31 -2.59 -18.30
N GLY A 445 -4.29 -1.54 -17.46
CA GLY A 445 -3.09 -0.75 -17.17
C GLY A 445 -2.02 -1.56 -16.43
N GLU A 446 -2.40 -2.40 -15.48
CA GLU A 446 -1.47 -3.32 -14.83
C GLU A 446 -0.96 -4.39 -15.81
N PHE A 447 -1.82 -4.93 -16.66
CA PHE A 447 -1.42 -5.88 -17.70
C PHE A 447 -0.46 -5.25 -18.72
N LEU A 448 -0.75 -4.04 -19.19
CA LEU A 448 0.14 -3.27 -20.08
C LEU A 448 1.53 -3.10 -19.44
N LEU A 449 1.58 -2.79 -18.15
CA LEU A 449 2.84 -2.62 -17.43
C LEU A 449 3.62 -3.94 -17.36
N VAL A 450 2.94 -5.10 -17.16
CA VAL A 450 3.59 -6.43 -17.24
C VAL A 450 4.24 -6.62 -18.61
N LEU A 451 3.53 -6.29 -19.70
CA LEU A 451 4.05 -6.43 -21.07
C LEU A 451 5.29 -5.54 -21.29
N LEU A 452 5.21 -4.27 -20.88
CA LEU A 452 6.31 -3.34 -21.02
C LEU A 452 7.52 -3.75 -20.17
N PHE A 453 7.33 -4.06 -18.91
CA PHE A 453 8.41 -4.52 -18.03
C PHE A 453 9.05 -5.80 -18.53
N TYR A 454 8.25 -6.76 -19.01
CA TYR A 454 8.76 -8.00 -19.56
C TYR A 454 9.56 -7.79 -20.86
N ALA A 455 9.16 -6.84 -21.70
CA ALA A 455 9.89 -6.53 -22.93
C ALA A 455 11.35 -6.11 -22.67
N ASP A 456 11.61 -5.32 -21.62
CA ASP A 456 12.97 -4.95 -21.21
C ASP A 456 13.67 -6.08 -20.44
N LEU A 457 12.97 -6.71 -19.50
CA LEU A 457 13.50 -7.80 -18.70
C LEU A 457 14.00 -8.97 -19.58
N ARG A 458 13.23 -9.33 -20.62
CA ARG A 458 13.60 -10.38 -21.57
C ARG A 458 14.95 -10.14 -22.23
N ARG A 459 15.29 -8.88 -22.50
CA ARG A 459 16.57 -8.51 -23.13
C ARG A 459 17.77 -8.67 -22.20
N HIS A 460 17.56 -8.56 -20.86
CA HIS A 460 18.63 -8.51 -19.87
C HIS A 460 18.77 -9.79 -19.04
N VAL A 461 17.68 -10.51 -18.85
CA VAL A 461 17.62 -11.72 -18.00
C VAL A 461 17.32 -12.98 -18.83
N GLY A 462 16.75 -12.79 -20.03
CA GLY A 462 16.34 -13.87 -20.91
C GLY A 462 14.83 -14.13 -20.86
N ALA A 463 14.36 -14.94 -21.81
CA ALA A 463 12.93 -15.25 -21.94
C ALA A 463 12.45 -16.14 -20.78
N VAL A 464 11.32 -15.77 -20.19
CA VAL A 464 10.56 -16.58 -19.23
C VAL A 464 9.48 -17.32 -20.00
N GLU A 465 9.38 -18.61 -19.79
CA GLU A 465 8.35 -19.47 -20.44
C GLU A 465 7.01 -19.34 -19.71
N TRP A 466 6.33 -18.20 -19.88
CA TRP A 466 5.09 -17.87 -19.18
C TRP A 466 4.03 -18.96 -19.26
N ALA A 467 3.82 -19.53 -20.45
CA ALA A 467 2.85 -20.58 -20.64
C ALA A 467 3.17 -21.80 -19.76
N ARG A 468 4.43 -22.26 -19.79
CA ARG A 468 4.89 -23.40 -18.98
C ARG A 468 4.84 -23.12 -17.47
N LEU A 469 5.07 -21.87 -17.09
CA LEU A 469 5.11 -21.45 -15.69
C LEU A 469 3.71 -21.36 -15.08
N LEU A 470 2.74 -20.82 -15.84
CA LEU A 470 1.44 -20.40 -15.31
C LEU A 470 0.26 -21.31 -15.65
N TRP A 471 0.37 -22.25 -16.63
CA TRP A 471 -0.76 -23.08 -17.03
C TRP A 471 -1.32 -23.94 -15.89
N ARG A 472 -0.44 -24.50 -15.03
CA ARG A 472 -0.86 -25.33 -13.89
C ARG A 472 -1.58 -24.51 -12.82
N PRO A 473 -1.03 -23.38 -12.32
CA PRO A 473 -1.77 -22.47 -11.45
C PRO A 473 -3.07 -21.95 -12.05
N ALA A 474 -3.10 -21.66 -13.36
CA ALA A 474 -4.30 -21.19 -14.04
C ALA A 474 -5.40 -22.27 -14.08
N LEU A 475 -5.06 -23.52 -14.42
CA LEU A 475 -6.01 -24.63 -14.37
C LEU A 475 -6.52 -24.90 -12.95
N ALA A 476 -5.63 -24.82 -11.94
CA ALA A 476 -6.04 -24.95 -10.55
C ALA A 476 -7.01 -23.83 -10.15
N GLY A 477 -6.76 -22.59 -10.60
CA GLY A 477 -7.64 -21.44 -10.40
C GLY A 477 -9.01 -21.61 -11.10
N LEU A 478 -9.04 -22.14 -12.30
CA LEU A 478 -10.28 -22.47 -13.01
C LEU A 478 -11.08 -23.55 -12.27
N ALA A 479 -10.44 -24.65 -11.87
CA ALA A 479 -11.09 -25.71 -11.09
C ALA A 479 -11.67 -25.16 -9.77
N MET A 480 -10.93 -24.31 -9.08
CA MET A 480 -11.39 -23.58 -7.91
C MET A 480 -12.64 -22.74 -8.20
N GLY A 481 -12.62 -21.97 -9.30
CA GLY A 481 -13.73 -21.12 -9.70
C GLY A 481 -15.00 -21.92 -9.97
N VAL A 482 -14.88 -23.04 -10.68
CA VAL A 482 -16.00 -23.97 -10.96
C VAL A 482 -16.54 -24.57 -9.66
N ALA A 483 -15.66 -25.07 -8.78
CA ALA A 483 -16.06 -25.64 -7.49
C ALA A 483 -16.76 -24.60 -6.58
N ALA A 484 -16.19 -23.40 -6.49
CA ALA A 484 -16.77 -22.31 -5.71
C ALA A 484 -18.13 -21.87 -6.28
N TRP A 485 -18.27 -21.78 -7.60
CA TRP A 485 -19.53 -21.44 -8.25
C TRP A 485 -20.59 -22.50 -8.02
N GLY A 486 -20.29 -23.78 -8.21
CA GLY A 486 -21.24 -24.88 -8.01
C GLY A 486 -21.76 -24.97 -6.57
N VAL A 487 -20.91 -24.74 -5.59
CA VAL A 487 -21.29 -24.77 -4.15
C VAL A 487 -21.92 -23.45 -3.68
N SER A 488 -21.70 -22.34 -4.39
CA SER A 488 -22.24 -21.02 -4.01
C SER A 488 -23.77 -20.95 -3.96
N LEU A 489 -24.46 -21.87 -4.66
CA LEU A 489 -25.90 -22.04 -4.64
C LEU A 489 -26.43 -22.55 -3.28
N VAL A 490 -25.57 -23.20 -2.49
CA VAL A 490 -25.92 -23.76 -1.17
C VAL A 490 -25.50 -22.83 -0.03
N SER A 491 -24.22 -22.48 -0.01
CA SER A 491 -23.65 -21.61 1.05
C SER A 491 -22.35 -20.97 0.57
N LEU A 492 -22.21 -19.67 0.82
CA LEU A 492 -20.97 -18.95 0.50
C LEU A 492 -19.77 -19.50 1.29
N VAL A 493 -19.94 -19.82 2.58
CA VAL A 493 -18.84 -20.34 3.41
C VAL A 493 -18.35 -21.68 2.87
N LEU A 494 -19.27 -22.56 2.51
CA LEU A 494 -18.94 -23.85 1.89
C LEU A 494 -18.29 -23.65 0.51
N ALA A 495 -18.76 -22.68 -0.28
CA ALA A 495 -18.18 -22.37 -1.58
C ALA A 495 -16.71 -21.91 -1.46
N LEU A 496 -16.41 -21.03 -0.50
CA LEU A 496 -15.05 -20.56 -0.25
C LEU A 496 -14.15 -21.70 0.24
N ALA A 497 -14.65 -22.54 1.15
CA ALA A 497 -13.91 -23.70 1.66
C ALA A 497 -13.66 -24.75 0.56
N ALA A 498 -14.71 -25.10 -0.20
CA ALA A 498 -14.60 -26.04 -1.32
C ALA A 498 -13.66 -25.51 -2.41
N GLY A 499 -13.78 -24.24 -2.75
CA GLY A 499 -12.88 -23.60 -3.71
C GLY A 499 -11.42 -23.65 -3.26
N ALA A 500 -11.13 -23.23 -2.02
CA ALA A 500 -9.79 -23.28 -1.46
C ALA A 500 -9.22 -24.72 -1.42
N PHE A 501 -10.02 -25.68 -0.99
CA PHE A 501 -9.63 -27.09 -0.98
C PHE A 501 -9.35 -27.62 -2.39
N THR A 502 -10.24 -27.34 -3.35
CA THR A 502 -10.07 -27.72 -4.76
C THR A 502 -8.80 -27.13 -5.36
N TYR A 503 -8.50 -25.86 -5.03
CA TYR A 503 -7.26 -25.21 -5.49
C TYR A 503 -6.01 -25.92 -4.99
N LEU A 504 -5.94 -26.17 -3.68
CA LEU A 504 -4.80 -26.86 -3.08
C LEU A 504 -4.65 -28.28 -3.63
N LEU A 505 -5.75 -29.01 -3.75
CA LEU A 505 -5.77 -30.35 -4.32
C LEU A 505 -5.29 -30.33 -5.79
N ALA A 506 -5.80 -29.41 -6.60
CA ALA A 506 -5.39 -29.26 -7.99
C ALA A 506 -3.91 -28.90 -8.13
N LEU A 507 -3.36 -28.03 -7.27
CA LEU A 507 -1.91 -27.72 -7.27
C LEU A 507 -1.06 -28.98 -6.99
N VAL A 508 -1.51 -29.83 -6.08
CA VAL A 508 -0.82 -31.09 -5.75
C VAL A 508 -0.92 -32.09 -6.91
N LEU A 509 -2.13 -32.32 -7.43
CA LEU A 509 -2.38 -33.27 -8.54
C LEU A 509 -1.66 -32.86 -9.83
N LEU A 510 -1.69 -31.58 -10.17
CA LEU A 510 -0.99 -31.02 -11.33
C LEU A 510 0.52 -30.91 -11.12
N ARG A 511 1.01 -31.27 -9.94
CA ARG A 511 2.44 -31.10 -9.57
C ARG A 511 2.92 -29.69 -9.91
N ALA A 512 2.18 -28.68 -9.45
CA ALA A 512 2.44 -27.29 -9.79
C ALA A 512 3.84 -26.83 -9.40
N LEU A 513 4.41 -27.35 -8.32
CA LEU A 513 5.81 -27.14 -7.94
C LEU A 513 6.66 -28.34 -8.39
N THR A 514 7.75 -28.06 -9.09
CA THR A 514 8.75 -29.08 -9.45
C THR A 514 9.51 -29.55 -8.20
N PRO A 515 10.16 -30.73 -8.24
CA PRO A 515 10.97 -31.21 -7.12
C PRO A 515 12.07 -30.21 -6.72
N GLU A 516 12.74 -29.60 -7.71
CA GLU A 516 13.77 -28.57 -7.49
C GLU A 516 13.22 -27.32 -6.79
N GLU A 517 12.02 -26.86 -7.21
CA GLU A 517 11.35 -25.72 -6.59
C GLU A 517 10.92 -26.01 -5.15
N ARG A 518 10.49 -27.24 -4.87
CA ARG A 518 10.16 -27.69 -3.50
C ARG A 518 11.39 -27.71 -2.61
N GLU A 519 12.51 -28.20 -3.13
CA GLU A 519 13.78 -28.22 -2.40
C GLU A 519 14.26 -26.78 -2.10
N ALA A 520 14.17 -25.86 -3.07
CA ALA A 520 14.49 -24.44 -2.88
C ALA A 520 13.59 -23.76 -1.83
N LEU A 521 12.35 -24.19 -1.67
CA LEU A 521 11.41 -23.66 -0.68
C LEU A 521 11.51 -24.36 0.70
N SER A 522 12.15 -25.53 0.78
CA SER A 522 12.22 -26.33 2.00
C SER A 522 12.81 -25.59 3.22
N PRO A 523 13.82 -24.68 3.09
CA PRO A 523 14.32 -23.91 4.21
C PRO A 523 13.31 -22.92 4.80
N LEU A 524 12.34 -22.47 4.00
CA LEU A 524 11.32 -21.49 4.38
C LEU A 524 10.13 -22.12 5.11
N VAL A 525 10.01 -23.45 5.06
CA VAL A 525 8.89 -24.19 5.65
C VAL A 525 9.22 -24.63 7.07
N PRO A 526 8.33 -24.41 8.05
CA PRO A 526 8.51 -24.88 9.43
C PRO A 526 8.77 -26.39 9.49
N ALA A 527 9.64 -26.79 10.41
CA ALA A 527 10.11 -28.18 10.54
C ALA A 527 9.02 -29.27 10.49
N PRO A 528 7.83 -29.12 11.15
CA PRO A 528 6.78 -30.14 11.10
C PRO A 528 6.15 -30.32 9.72
N LEU A 529 6.15 -29.28 8.88
CA LEU A 529 5.57 -29.32 7.52
C LEU A 529 6.59 -29.73 6.45
N ARG A 530 7.88 -29.75 6.75
CA ARG A 530 8.94 -30.20 5.81
C ARG A 530 8.74 -31.64 5.39
N GLN A 531 8.31 -32.52 6.29
CA GLN A 531 8.07 -33.94 6.00
C GLN A 531 6.93 -34.16 4.98
N VAL A 532 5.94 -33.28 4.94
CA VAL A 532 4.82 -33.34 3.99
C VAL A 532 5.26 -32.92 2.58
N ILE A 533 6.23 -32.01 2.49
CA ILE A 533 6.73 -31.47 1.21
C ILE A 533 7.83 -32.35 0.61
N THR A 534 8.59 -33.05 1.46
CA THR A 534 9.70 -33.93 1.07
C THR A 534 9.29 -35.37 0.83
N VAL A 535 7.98 -35.72 0.73
CA VAL A 535 7.52 -37.08 0.50
C VAL A 535 8.13 -37.71 -0.75
N ARG A 536 9.03 -38.64 -0.46
CA ARG A 536 9.51 -39.80 -1.21
C ARG A 536 10.25 -39.55 -2.54
N ARG A 537 11.57 -39.60 -2.45
CA ARG A 537 12.32 -40.52 -3.31
C ARG A 537 11.97 -41.96 -2.87
N VAL A 538 11.01 -42.58 -3.51
CA VAL A 538 10.95 -44.05 -3.57
C VAL A 538 11.58 -44.42 -4.90
N SER A 539 12.69 -45.10 -4.76
CA SER A 539 13.53 -45.82 -5.72
C SER A 539 12.90 -46.14 -7.08
#